data_1f0cbd3e00bf3fba55e265feffc7fa69
#
_entry.id   1f0cbd3e00bf3fba55e265feffc7fa69
#
_cell.length_a   1.000
_cell.length_b   1.000
_cell.length_c   1.000
_cell.angle_alpha   90.00
_cell.angle_beta   90.00
_cell.angle_gamma   90.00
#
_symmetry.space_group_name_H-M   'P 1'
#
loop_
_entity.id
_entity.type
_entity.pdbx_description
1 polymer ?
#
loop_
_entity_poly.entity_id
_entity_poly.type
_entity_poly.pdbx_seq_one_letter_code
_entity_poly.pdbx_strand_id
1 'polypeptide(L)'
;LSPLYYNKKNIMAVNINTVYTTVLYILNKEQRGYVTPSEFNSISAQVQNEIFQAYFPDGNQVNRYNQNNQQNDTEFFNMFKDTAYKLYPFEQDIAFTYVGGNTAWQNNTANVIYKLGQIISTYNTTNVNNPVRNSITQLTSKKDFELITRSNLTSPTNQYPICYTTNNAGSLIIRVSPNPDVLSINCLTVPTAPIWGFTTGNLGQYIYNAGTSTDFELDISEQTNIITQVLKYCGIIINDPTIIQTAEQEAMSVSQNEKS
;
A
#
# COMPACT_ATOMS: atom_id res chain seq x y z
N LEU A 1 10.65 -30.35 5.60
CA LEU A 1 10.17 -29.34 6.56
C LEU A 1 9.61 -28.19 5.73
N SER A 2 8.28 -28.16 5.55
CA SER A 2 7.59 -27.07 4.87
C SER A 2 7.70 -25.80 5.71
N PRO A 3 8.00 -24.64 5.12
CA PRO A 3 7.92 -23.39 5.85
C PRO A 3 6.45 -23.15 6.23
N LEU A 4 6.22 -23.01 7.52
CA LEU A 4 4.97 -22.52 8.08
C LEU A 4 4.68 -21.17 7.42
N TYR A 5 3.77 -21.17 6.47
CA TYR A 5 3.11 -19.94 6.02
C TYR A 5 2.38 -19.37 7.24
N TYR A 6 3.03 -18.49 7.95
CA TYR A 6 2.38 -17.62 8.92
C TYR A 6 1.31 -16.85 8.16
N ASN A 7 0.07 -17.17 8.44
CA ASN A 7 -1.09 -16.43 7.95
C ASN A 7 -0.99 -15.00 8.52
N LYS A 8 -0.37 -14.10 7.77
CA LYS A 8 -0.09 -12.69 8.10
C LYS A 8 -1.37 -11.84 8.19
N LYS A 9 -2.55 -12.48 8.13
CA LYS A 9 -3.84 -11.82 7.87
C LYS A 9 -4.59 -11.29 9.09
N ASN A 10 -4.13 -11.50 10.34
CA ASN A 10 -5.04 -11.32 11.48
C ASN A 10 -4.57 -10.45 12.65
N ILE A 11 -3.49 -9.67 12.55
CA ILE A 11 -3.03 -8.92 13.74
C ILE A 11 -3.29 -7.41 13.68
N MET A 12 -3.56 -6.83 12.49
CA MET A 12 -3.70 -5.37 12.34
C MET A 12 -4.87 -4.89 11.47
N ALA A 13 -5.67 -5.77 10.90
CA ALA A 13 -6.72 -5.40 9.97
C ALA A 13 -7.99 -4.91 10.68
N VAL A 14 -8.55 -3.79 10.22
CA VAL A 14 -9.87 -3.32 10.69
C VAL A 14 -10.96 -4.17 10.07
N ASN A 15 -11.81 -4.76 10.93
CA ASN A 15 -12.89 -5.63 10.47
C ASN A 15 -14.01 -4.84 9.77
N ILE A 16 -14.30 -5.20 8.53
CA ILE A 16 -15.27 -4.49 7.69
C ILE A 16 -16.70 -4.61 8.24
N ASN A 17 -17.06 -5.73 8.84
CA ASN A 17 -18.39 -5.91 9.39
C ASN A 17 -18.61 -5.00 10.62
N THR A 18 -17.59 -4.81 11.44
CA THR A 18 -17.64 -3.88 12.58
C THR A 18 -17.86 -2.45 12.11
N VAL A 19 -17.14 -2.02 11.07
CA VAL A 19 -17.29 -0.68 10.49
C VAL A 19 -18.70 -0.51 9.92
N TYR A 20 -19.17 -1.44 9.08
CA TYR A 20 -20.48 -1.34 8.45
C TYR A 20 -21.63 -1.30 9.47
N THR A 21 -21.59 -2.19 10.47
CA THR A 21 -22.62 -2.22 11.51
C THR A 21 -22.60 -0.95 12.35
N THR A 22 -21.43 -0.40 12.67
CA THR A 22 -21.30 0.86 13.42
C THR A 22 -21.87 2.03 12.62
N VAL A 23 -21.53 2.13 11.33
CA VAL A 23 -22.07 3.15 10.43
C VAL A 23 -23.60 3.05 10.36
N LEU A 24 -24.15 1.85 10.18
CA LEU A 24 -25.60 1.66 10.16
C LEU A 24 -26.26 2.04 11.50
N TYR A 25 -25.66 1.73 12.65
CA TYR A 25 -26.19 2.11 13.95
C TYR A 25 -26.25 3.63 14.13
N ILE A 26 -25.23 4.35 13.68
CA ILE A 26 -25.20 5.81 13.75
C ILE A 26 -26.28 6.40 12.84
N LEU A 27 -26.38 5.94 11.59
CA LEU A 27 -27.37 6.42 10.63
C LEU A 27 -28.81 6.10 11.09
N ASN A 28 -29.07 4.92 11.61
CA ASN A 28 -30.39 4.51 12.11
C ASN A 28 -30.80 5.30 13.36
N LYS A 29 -29.86 5.57 14.29
CA LYS A 29 -30.14 6.34 15.49
C LYS A 29 -30.59 7.75 15.18
N GLU A 30 -30.02 8.33 14.15
CA GLU A 30 -30.34 9.67 13.67
C GLU A 30 -31.59 9.68 12.73
N GLN A 31 -32.19 8.52 12.41
CA GLN A 31 -33.28 8.35 11.45
C GLN A 31 -32.98 8.93 10.06
N ARG A 32 -31.72 8.88 9.65
CA ARG A 32 -31.17 9.64 8.51
C ARG A 32 -30.99 8.84 7.23
N GLY A 33 -31.52 7.63 7.17
CA GLY A 33 -31.50 6.83 5.97
C GLY A 33 -30.71 5.52 6.11
N TYR A 34 -30.57 4.82 5.01
CA TYR A 34 -29.96 3.52 4.89
C TYR A 34 -28.92 3.54 3.77
N VAL A 35 -27.77 2.96 4.01
CA VAL A 35 -26.73 2.77 3.00
C VAL A 35 -26.69 1.29 2.61
N THR A 36 -26.84 1.03 1.34
CA THR A 36 -26.79 -0.35 0.82
C THR A 36 -25.37 -0.92 0.89
N PRO A 37 -25.19 -2.24 0.97
CA PRO A 37 -23.86 -2.87 0.96
C PRO A 37 -23.02 -2.50 -0.25
N SER A 38 -23.65 -2.29 -1.41
CA SER A 38 -22.97 -1.93 -2.64
C SER A 38 -22.39 -0.51 -2.58
N GLU A 39 -23.16 0.46 -2.07
CA GLU A 39 -22.71 1.83 -1.84
C GLU A 39 -21.61 1.87 -0.78
N PHE A 40 -21.80 1.13 0.32
CA PHE A 40 -20.78 1.02 1.36
C PHE A 40 -19.45 0.48 0.83
N ASN A 41 -19.46 -0.57 0.00
CA ASN A 41 -18.25 -1.13 -0.59
C ASN A 41 -17.50 -0.11 -1.46
N SER A 42 -18.22 0.67 -2.26
CA SER A 42 -17.64 1.71 -3.09
C SER A 42 -17.00 2.83 -2.24
N ILE A 43 -17.71 3.28 -1.20
CA ILE A 43 -17.22 4.29 -0.26
C ILE A 43 -16.00 3.77 0.51
N SER A 44 -16.06 2.54 1.02
CA SER A 44 -14.99 1.93 1.80
C SER A 44 -13.69 1.82 1.03
N ALA A 45 -13.77 1.45 -0.26
CA ALA A 45 -12.60 1.41 -1.13
C ALA A 45 -11.97 2.80 -1.33
N GLN A 46 -12.80 3.84 -1.52
CA GLN A 46 -12.34 5.21 -1.64
C GLN A 46 -11.69 5.72 -0.36
N VAL A 47 -12.34 5.51 0.78
CA VAL A 47 -11.85 5.92 2.11
C VAL A 47 -10.50 5.25 2.43
N GLN A 48 -10.36 3.94 2.17
CA GLN A 48 -9.10 3.25 2.38
C GLN A 48 -7.97 3.86 1.55
N ASN A 49 -8.23 4.17 0.28
CA ASN A 49 -7.24 4.78 -0.60
C ASN A 49 -6.86 6.21 -0.13
N GLU A 50 -7.81 6.99 0.35
CA GLU A 50 -7.54 8.34 0.87
C GLU A 50 -6.66 8.31 2.12
N ILE A 51 -6.97 7.41 3.08
CA ILE A 51 -6.15 7.23 4.29
C ILE A 51 -4.75 6.72 3.91
N PHE A 52 -4.65 5.75 2.99
CA PHE A 52 -3.37 5.26 2.50
C PHE A 52 -2.53 6.37 1.86
N GLN A 53 -3.14 7.24 1.05
CA GLN A 53 -2.44 8.37 0.43
C GLN A 53 -2.01 9.41 1.47
N ALA A 54 -2.78 9.61 2.54
CA ALA A 54 -2.44 10.53 3.62
C ALA A 54 -1.18 10.12 4.41
N TYR A 55 -0.77 8.84 4.36
CA TYR A 55 0.49 8.40 4.97
C TYR A 55 1.75 8.93 4.26
N PHE A 56 1.60 9.47 3.05
CA PHE A 56 2.73 10.04 2.30
C PHE A 56 2.75 11.56 2.50
N PRO A 57 3.57 12.08 3.44
CA PRO A 57 3.64 13.51 3.68
C PRO A 57 4.21 14.24 2.46
N ASP A 58 3.72 15.45 2.24
CA ASP A 58 4.28 16.33 1.22
C ASP A 58 5.77 16.59 1.50
N GLY A 59 6.63 16.32 0.53
CA GLY A 59 8.08 16.54 0.65
C GLY A 59 8.46 17.96 1.08
N ASN A 60 7.60 18.94 0.83
CA ASN A 60 7.76 20.32 1.31
C ASN A 60 7.56 20.47 2.82
N GLN A 61 6.66 19.69 3.42
CA GLN A 61 6.47 19.68 4.88
C GLN A 61 7.69 19.06 5.57
N VAL A 62 8.19 17.94 5.07
CA VAL A 62 9.40 17.28 5.59
C VAL A 62 10.60 18.24 5.57
N ASN A 63 10.79 18.98 4.48
CA ASN A 63 11.87 19.95 4.38
C ASN A 63 11.73 21.15 5.32
N ARG A 64 10.50 21.62 5.58
CA ARG A 64 10.23 22.71 6.53
C ARG A 64 10.48 22.31 7.98
N TYR A 65 10.12 21.10 8.37
CA TYR A 65 10.40 20.57 9.70
C TYR A 65 11.91 20.48 9.97
N ASN A 66 12.69 20.00 9.00
CA ASN A 66 14.15 19.91 9.14
C ASN A 66 14.86 21.27 9.26
N GLN A 67 14.26 22.35 8.75
CA GLN A 67 14.86 23.69 8.81
C GLN A 67 14.55 24.45 10.10
N ASN A 68 13.42 24.16 10.75
CA ASN A 68 12.95 24.93 11.90
C ASN A 68 13.21 24.30 13.28
N ASN A 69 13.63 23.05 13.37
CA ASN A 69 13.71 22.32 14.63
C ASN A 69 15.08 21.69 14.87
N GLN A 70 16.00 22.48 15.43
CA GLN A 70 17.23 21.92 16.02
C GLN A 70 17.00 21.28 17.40
N GLN A 71 15.81 21.35 17.99
CA GLN A 71 15.51 20.87 19.34
C GLN A 71 14.54 19.69 19.47
N ASN A 72 13.84 19.27 18.41
CA ASN A 72 12.80 18.23 18.48
C ASN A 72 13.05 17.01 17.57
N ASP A 73 14.27 16.53 17.49
CA ASP A 73 14.62 15.31 16.75
C ASP A 73 13.81 14.08 17.18
N THR A 74 13.35 14.05 18.45
CA THR A 74 12.67 12.89 19.03
C THR A 74 11.21 12.75 18.56
N GLU A 75 10.46 13.85 18.46
CA GLU A 75 9.05 13.82 18.02
C GLU A 75 8.96 13.54 16.53
N PHE A 76 9.82 14.16 15.72
CA PHE A 76 9.89 13.91 14.30
C PHE A 76 10.28 12.46 13.98
N PHE A 77 11.25 11.91 14.71
CA PHE A 77 11.66 10.52 14.59
C PHE A 77 10.55 9.54 14.98
N ASN A 78 9.75 9.86 16.01
CA ASN A 78 8.60 9.05 16.40
C ASN A 78 7.49 9.09 15.34
N MET A 79 7.19 10.24 14.75
CA MET A 79 6.20 10.37 13.68
C MET A 79 6.58 9.54 12.44
N PHE A 80 7.86 9.52 12.06
CA PHE A 80 8.34 8.65 10.98
C PHE A 80 8.21 7.17 11.32
N LYS A 81 8.50 6.78 12.55
CA LYS A 81 8.33 5.39 13.00
C LYS A 81 6.88 4.98 12.97
N ASP A 82 5.98 5.82 13.47
CA ASP A 82 4.54 5.52 13.48
C ASP A 82 3.98 5.39 12.06
N THR A 83 4.40 6.27 11.16
CA THR A 83 4.05 6.16 9.74
C THR A 83 4.63 4.88 9.10
N ALA A 84 5.86 4.52 9.43
CA ALA A 84 6.47 3.28 8.94
C ALA A 84 5.72 2.03 9.44
N TYR A 85 5.27 2.01 10.71
CA TYR A 85 4.44 0.93 11.23
C TYR A 85 3.09 0.82 10.51
N LYS A 86 2.45 1.95 10.20
CA LYS A 86 1.18 2.00 9.45
C LYS A 86 1.36 1.54 8.00
N LEU A 87 2.54 1.75 7.40
CA LEU A 87 2.87 1.32 6.04
C LEU A 87 3.34 -0.15 5.95
N TYR A 88 3.78 -0.74 7.05
CA TYR A 88 4.29 -2.11 7.08
C TYR A 88 3.37 -3.17 6.44
N PRO A 89 2.02 -3.14 6.58
CA PRO A 89 1.15 -4.11 5.92
C PRO A 89 1.22 -4.08 4.40
N PHE A 90 1.60 -2.93 3.82
CA PHE A 90 1.69 -2.69 2.37
C PHE A 90 3.09 -2.93 1.82
N GLU A 91 4.09 -3.10 2.70
CA GLU A 91 5.45 -3.41 2.32
C GLU A 91 5.60 -4.90 2.02
N GLN A 92 6.00 -5.21 0.80
CA GLN A 92 6.15 -6.60 0.34
C GLN A 92 7.43 -6.78 -0.46
N ASP A 93 8.06 -7.94 -0.26
CA ASP A 93 9.14 -8.41 -1.10
C ASP A 93 8.57 -9.28 -2.22
N ILE A 94 8.63 -8.78 -3.45
CA ILE A 94 8.08 -9.46 -4.63
C ILE A 94 9.23 -10.02 -5.45
N ALA A 95 9.17 -11.32 -5.74
CA ALA A 95 10.07 -11.96 -6.69
C ALA A 95 9.54 -11.74 -8.11
N PHE A 96 10.43 -11.26 -9.00
CA PHE A 96 10.14 -11.07 -10.41
C PHE A 96 10.50 -12.32 -11.19
N THR A 97 9.73 -12.62 -12.23
CA THR A 97 9.98 -13.75 -13.12
C THR A 97 10.69 -13.29 -14.39
N TYR A 98 11.71 -14.02 -14.79
CA TYR A 98 12.43 -13.79 -16.05
C TYR A 98 11.54 -14.16 -17.24
N VAL A 99 11.34 -13.22 -18.15
CA VAL A 99 10.43 -13.41 -19.31
C VAL A 99 11.19 -13.68 -20.61
N GLY A 100 12.53 -13.76 -20.55
CA GLY A 100 13.35 -13.91 -21.74
C GLY A 100 13.51 -12.60 -22.54
N GLY A 101 14.27 -12.65 -23.63
CA GLY A 101 14.49 -11.52 -24.55
C GLY A 101 15.00 -10.25 -23.88
N ASN A 102 16.30 -9.99 -23.96
CA ASN A 102 16.93 -8.75 -23.45
C ASN A 102 16.86 -8.50 -21.95
N THR A 103 17.08 -9.53 -21.12
CA THR A 103 17.19 -9.37 -19.64
C THR A 103 15.95 -8.75 -18.97
N ALA A 104 14.76 -9.11 -19.44
CA ALA A 104 13.50 -8.56 -18.94
C ALA A 104 12.93 -9.41 -17.81
N TRP A 105 12.59 -8.75 -16.71
CA TRP A 105 11.96 -9.31 -15.51
C TRP A 105 10.58 -8.70 -15.32
N GLN A 106 9.57 -9.52 -15.13
CA GLN A 106 8.18 -9.10 -15.02
C GLN A 106 7.59 -9.46 -13.66
N ASN A 107 6.75 -8.58 -13.14
CA ASN A 107 5.90 -8.89 -11.99
C ASN A 107 4.76 -9.82 -12.41
N ASN A 108 4.71 -11.02 -11.84
CA ASN A 108 3.63 -11.99 -12.06
C ASN A 108 2.59 -12.02 -10.93
N THR A 109 2.70 -11.14 -9.95
CA THR A 109 1.72 -11.07 -8.86
C THR A 109 0.54 -10.19 -9.26
N ALA A 110 -0.64 -10.51 -8.72
CA ALA A 110 -1.85 -9.69 -8.90
C ALA A 110 -1.77 -8.32 -8.19
N ASN A 111 -0.77 -8.14 -7.31
CA ASN A 111 -0.61 -6.93 -6.53
C ASN A 111 -0.10 -5.78 -7.40
N VAL A 112 -0.82 -4.68 -7.37
CA VAL A 112 -0.41 -3.45 -8.04
C VAL A 112 0.66 -2.76 -7.20
N ILE A 113 1.83 -2.55 -7.79
CA ILE A 113 2.94 -1.85 -7.13
C ILE A 113 2.65 -0.35 -7.14
N TYR A 114 2.63 0.25 -5.94
CA TYR A 114 2.47 1.70 -5.76
C TYR A 114 3.80 2.43 -5.87
N LYS A 115 4.80 1.99 -5.11
CA LYS A 115 6.16 2.54 -5.14
C LYS A 115 7.19 1.42 -5.14
N LEU A 116 8.21 1.58 -5.97
CA LEU A 116 9.40 0.72 -5.93
C LEU A 116 10.32 1.19 -4.79
N GLY A 117 10.77 0.24 -4.00
CA GLY A 117 11.83 0.43 -3.01
C GLY A 117 13.15 -0.14 -3.52
N GLN A 118 13.79 -0.96 -2.70
CA GLN A 118 15.09 -1.52 -3.01
C GLN A 118 14.98 -2.71 -3.97
N ILE A 119 15.81 -2.71 -5.02
CA ILE A 119 15.91 -3.79 -5.99
C ILE A 119 17.15 -4.62 -5.63
N ILE A 120 16.98 -5.93 -5.45
CA ILE A 120 18.04 -6.87 -5.06
C ILE A 120 18.21 -7.88 -6.19
N SER A 121 19.41 -7.92 -6.74
CA SER A 121 19.83 -8.90 -7.74
C SER A 121 20.68 -9.99 -7.09
N THR A 122 20.29 -11.26 -7.27
CA THR A 122 21.02 -12.42 -6.73
C THR A 122 21.73 -13.16 -7.82
N TYR A 123 23.00 -13.42 -7.63
CA TYR A 123 23.88 -14.12 -8.58
C TYR A 123 24.50 -15.37 -7.96
N ASN A 124 24.93 -16.30 -8.80
CA ASN A 124 25.61 -17.54 -8.41
C ASN A 124 24.74 -18.53 -7.61
N THR A 125 23.43 -18.55 -7.80
CA THR A 125 22.53 -19.48 -7.09
C THR A 125 22.74 -20.94 -7.48
N THR A 126 23.23 -21.19 -8.69
CA THR A 126 23.44 -22.54 -9.25
C THR A 126 24.88 -23.05 -9.13
N ASN A 127 25.82 -22.20 -8.77
CA ASN A 127 27.23 -22.56 -8.73
C ASN A 127 27.69 -22.88 -7.31
N VAL A 128 27.88 -24.18 -7.03
CA VAL A 128 28.28 -24.70 -5.70
C VAL A 128 29.66 -24.16 -5.24
N ASN A 129 30.54 -23.79 -6.17
CA ASN A 129 31.88 -23.32 -5.87
C ASN A 129 31.98 -21.80 -5.64
N ASN A 130 30.97 -21.04 -6.00
CA ASN A 130 30.95 -19.60 -5.78
C ASN A 130 29.86 -19.23 -4.76
N PRO A 131 30.15 -18.35 -3.81
CA PRO A 131 29.16 -17.93 -2.85
C PRO A 131 28.03 -17.16 -3.55
N VAL A 132 26.78 -17.39 -3.10
CA VAL A 132 25.64 -16.60 -3.51
C VAL A 132 25.87 -15.13 -3.18
N ARG A 133 25.67 -14.25 -4.13
CA ARG A 133 25.87 -12.83 -3.98
C ARG A 133 24.56 -12.08 -4.16
N ASN A 134 24.16 -11.36 -3.15
CA ASN A 134 23.05 -10.40 -3.20
C ASN A 134 23.63 -9.00 -3.39
N SER A 135 23.25 -8.31 -4.44
CA SER A 135 23.72 -6.97 -4.75
C SER A 135 22.55 -6.02 -4.90
N ILE A 136 22.68 -4.83 -4.33
CA ILE A 136 21.69 -3.75 -4.51
C ILE A 136 21.85 -3.23 -5.93
N THR A 137 20.75 -3.22 -6.68
CA THR A 137 20.71 -2.79 -8.06
C THR A 137 20.35 -1.32 -8.14
N GLN A 138 21.18 -0.53 -8.81
CA GLN A 138 20.94 0.90 -8.96
C GLN A 138 19.93 1.15 -10.08
N LEU A 139 18.86 1.90 -9.77
CA LEU A 139 17.90 2.35 -10.76
C LEU A 139 18.46 3.53 -11.54
N THR A 140 18.46 3.43 -12.88
CA THR A 140 18.97 4.43 -13.80
C THR A 140 17.94 4.81 -14.86
N SER A 141 18.20 5.89 -15.60
CA SER A 141 17.40 6.18 -16.79
C SER A 141 17.70 5.18 -17.90
N LYS A 142 16.75 4.95 -18.81
CA LYS A 142 16.98 4.08 -19.97
C LYS A 142 18.18 4.53 -20.82
N LYS A 143 18.37 5.85 -20.97
CA LYS A 143 19.48 6.43 -21.71
C LYS A 143 20.82 6.11 -21.05
N ASP A 144 20.92 6.32 -19.73
CA ASP A 144 22.15 6.08 -18.99
C ASP A 144 22.47 4.58 -18.95
N PHE A 145 21.46 3.73 -18.79
CA PHE A 145 21.59 2.27 -18.85
C PHE A 145 22.27 1.84 -20.17
N GLU A 146 21.78 2.34 -21.31
CA GLU A 146 22.35 2.01 -22.63
C GLU A 146 23.77 2.54 -22.80
N LEU A 147 24.08 3.72 -22.27
CA LEU A 147 25.44 4.28 -22.33
C LEU A 147 26.41 3.51 -21.46
N ILE A 148 26.03 3.20 -20.22
CA ILE A 148 26.89 2.51 -19.25
C ILE A 148 27.16 1.07 -19.70
N THR A 149 26.15 0.36 -20.19
CA THR A 149 26.30 -1.03 -20.64
C THR A 149 27.19 -1.19 -21.87
N ARG A 150 27.29 -0.16 -22.73
CA ARG A 150 28.15 -0.17 -23.92
C ARG A 150 29.59 0.24 -23.64
N SER A 151 29.88 0.83 -22.50
CA SER A 151 31.20 1.29 -22.13
C SER A 151 32.03 0.14 -21.54
N ASN A 152 33.21 -0.11 -22.12
CA ASN A 152 34.14 -1.12 -21.58
C ASN A 152 34.69 -0.74 -20.17
N LEU A 153 34.72 0.56 -19.86
CA LEU A 153 35.30 1.06 -18.62
C LEU A 153 34.27 1.08 -17.46
N THR A 154 33.01 1.39 -17.78
CA THR A 154 31.93 1.55 -16.78
C THR A 154 30.90 0.43 -16.85
N SER A 155 31.19 -0.65 -17.56
CA SER A 155 30.30 -1.81 -17.72
C SER A 155 29.87 -2.34 -16.35
N PRO A 156 28.58 -2.58 -16.11
CA PRO A 156 28.08 -3.06 -14.83
C PRO A 156 28.60 -4.46 -14.50
N THR A 157 28.81 -4.71 -13.24
CA THR A 157 29.29 -6.00 -12.72
C THR A 157 28.29 -6.61 -11.76
N ASN A 158 28.44 -7.90 -11.41
CA ASN A 158 27.59 -8.56 -10.43
C ASN A 158 27.64 -7.88 -9.02
N GLN A 159 28.64 -7.06 -8.78
CA GLN A 159 28.77 -6.30 -7.52
C GLN A 159 28.02 -4.95 -7.59
N TYR A 160 27.97 -4.36 -8.78
CA TYR A 160 27.34 -3.05 -9.03
C TYR A 160 26.42 -3.16 -10.25
N PRO A 161 25.29 -3.90 -10.10
CA PRO A 161 24.31 -4.03 -11.15
C PRO A 161 23.51 -2.74 -11.30
N ILE A 162 23.06 -2.47 -12.52
CA ILE A 162 22.18 -1.35 -12.83
C ILE A 162 20.89 -1.88 -13.47
N CYS A 163 19.82 -1.13 -13.34
CA CYS A 163 18.55 -1.46 -13.96
C CYS A 163 17.80 -0.21 -14.43
N TYR A 164 16.83 -0.42 -15.30
CA TYR A 164 15.80 0.56 -15.59
C TYR A 164 14.44 -0.09 -15.67
N THR A 165 13.41 0.71 -15.43
CA THR A 165 12.03 0.25 -15.47
C THR A 165 11.35 0.69 -16.76
N THR A 166 10.44 -0.16 -17.25
CA THR A 166 9.57 0.14 -18.38
C THR A 166 8.22 -0.48 -18.18
N ASN A 167 7.19 0.02 -18.86
CA ASN A 167 5.85 -0.55 -18.83
C ASN A 167 5.58 -1.25 -20.16
N ASN A 168 5.05 -2.46 -20.10
CA ASN A 168 4.57 -3.18 -21.26
C ASN A 168 3.17 -3.73 -20.99
N ALA A 169 2.18 -3.21 -21.69
CA ALA A 169 0.78 -3.63 -21.58
C ALA A 169 0.24 -3.65 -20.14
N GLY A 170 0.59 -2.64 -19.32
CA GLY A 170 0.16 -2.54 -17.93
C GLY A 170 1.00 -3.31 -16.91
N SER A 171 1.98 -4.10 -17.37
CA SER A 171 2.91 -4.81 -16.49
C SER A 171 4.23 -4.06 -16.34
N LEU A 172 4.70 -3.95 -15.10
CA LEU A 172 6.02 -3.40 -14.80
C LEU A 172 7.10 -4.40 -15.25
N ILE A 173 7.97 -3.94 -16.14
CA ILE A 173 9.15 -4.68 -16.57
C ILE A 173 10.40 -3.98 -16.06
N ILE A 174 11.32 -4.75 -15.52
CA ILE A 174 12.63 -4.30 -15.08
C ILE A 174 13.69 -4.98 -15.91
N ARG A 175 14.58 -4.19 -16.48
CA ARG A 175 15.74 -4.70 -17.20
C ARG A 175 16.98 -4.45 -16.38
N VAL A 176 17.75 -5.51 -16.15
CA VAL A 176 18.92 -5.51 -15.27
C VAL A 176 20.16 -5.90 -16.05
N SER A 177 21.28 -5.28 -15.79
CA SER A 177 22.58 -5.66 -16.32
C SER A 177 23.63 -5.65 -15.19
N PRO A 178 24.43 -6.72 -15.03
CA PRO A 178 24.33 -8.03 -15.67
C PRO A 178 23.03 -8.76 -15.30
N ASN A 179 22.61 -9.75 -16.11
CA ASN A 179 21.39 -10.51 -15.83
C ASN A 179 21.55 -11.36 -14.55
N PRO A 180 20.72 -11.16 -13.52
CA PRO A 180 20.79 -11.97 -12.31
C PRO A 180 20.11 -13.33 -12.48
N ASP A 181 20.35 -14.27 -11.53
CA ASP A 181 19.63 -15.53 -11.45
C ASP A 181 18.25 -15.34 -10.81
N VAL A 182 18.17 -14.44 -9.81
CA VAL A 182 16.92 -14.07 -9.14
C VAL A 182 16.86 -12.55 -8.96
N LEU A 183 15.69 -11.99 -9.20
CA LEU A 183 15.40 -10.58 -8.95
C LEU A 183 14.27 -10.48 -7.93
N SER A 184 14.55 -9.83 -6.80
CA SER A 184 13.55 -9.51 -5.77
C SER A 184 13.50 -8.01 -5.53
N ILE A 185 12.31 -7.50 -5.24
CA ILE A 185 12.09 -6.07 -5.07
C ILE A 185 11.26 -5.86 -3.82
N ASN A 186 11.79 -5.06 -2.90
CA ASN A 186 10.99 -4.50 -1.84
C ASN A 186 10.14 -3.36 -2.42
N CYS A 187 8.84 -3.39 -2.20
CA CYS A 187 7.93 -2.40 -2.75
C CYS A 187 6.71 -2.16 -1.85
N LEU A 188 6.10 -1.01 -2.02
CA LEU A 188 4.78 -0.74 -1.47
C LEU A 188 3.71 -1.12 -2.49
N THR A 189 2.73 -1.88 -2.04
CA THR A 189 1.58 -2.30 -2.85
C THR A 189 0.37 -1.41 -2.58
N VAL A 190 -0.50 -1.29 -3.57
CA VAL A 190 -1.79 -0.62 -3.41
C VAL A 190 -2.69 -1.50 -2.53
N PRO A 191 -3.40 -0.94 -1.53
CA PRO A 191 -4.34 -1.69 -0.72
C PRO A 191 -5.41 -2.42 -1.55
N THR A 192 -5.73 -3.64 -1.16
CA THR A 192 -6.84 -4.37 -1.75
C THR A 192 -8.16 -3.74 -1.33
N ALA A 193 -9.10 -3.54 -2.28
CA ALA A 193 -10.39 -2.96 -1.96
C ALA A 193 -11.14 -3.78 -0.90
N PRO A 194 -11.60 -3.17 0.20
CA PRO A 194 -12.41 -3.85 1.19
C PRO A 194 -13.79 -4.15 0.63
N ILE A 195 -14.33 -5.34 0.94
CA ILE A 195 -15.63 -5.80 0.45
C ILE A 195 -16.42 -6.39 1.62
N TRP A 196 -17.56 -5.80 1.92
CA TRP A 196 -18.56 -6.42 2.77
C TRP A 196 -19.37 -7.38 1.93
N GLY A 197 -19.05 -8.67 2.03
CA GLY A 197 -19.74 -9.74 1.31
C GLY A 197 -21.09 -10.04 1.94
N PHE A 198 -22.10 -10.29 1.11
CA PHE A 198 -23.45 -10.58 1.60
C PHE A 198 -24.16 -11.63 0.74
N THR A 199 -25.15 -12.25 1.36
CA THR A 199 -26.15 -13.08 0.70
C THR A 199 -27.53 -12.46 0.92
N THR A 200 -28.42 -12.65 -0.04
CA THR A 200 -29.79 -12.16 0.08
C THR A 200 -30.67 -13.23 0.73
N GLY A 201 -31.30 -12.91 1.84
CA GLY A 201 -32.24 -13.81 2.49
C GLY A 201 -33.62 -13.83 1.79
N ASN A 202 -34.50 -14.71 2.25
CA ASN A 202 -35.85 -14.96 1.65
C ASN A 202 -36.75 -13.72 1.63
N LEU A 203 -36.50 -12.75 2.51
CA LEU A 203 -37.28 -11.50 2.60
C LEU A 203 -36.53 -10.31 1.96
N GLY A 204 -35.46 -10.58 1.18
CA GLY A 204 -34.66 -9.55 0.55
C GLY A 204 -33.64 -8.86 1.46
N GLN A 205 -33.52 -9.29 2.75
CA GLN A 205 -32.54 -8.73 3.67
C GLN A 205 -31.10 -9.17 3.31
N TYR A 206 -30.15 -8.27 3.54
CA TYR A 206 -28.73 -8.56 3.37
C TYR A 206 -28.15 -9.23 4.61
N ILE A 207 -27.58 -10.40 4.44
CA ILE A 207 -26.95 -11.21 5.50
C ILE A 207 -25.45 -11.24 5.24
N TYR A 208 -24.66 -10.86 6.24
CA TYR A 208 -23.21 -10.87 6.18
C TYR A 208 -22.66 -12.25 5.84
N ASN A 209 -21.73 -12.30 4.89
CA ASN A 209 -21.01 -13.51 4.51
C ASN A 209 -19.51 -13.31 4.65
N ALA A 210 -18.92 -13.84 5.72
CA ALA A 210 -17.49 -13.73 5.98
C ALA A 210 -16.62 -14.39 4.89
N GLY A 211 -17.11 -15.42 4.21
CA GLY A 211 -16.36 -16.13 3.17
C GLY A 211 -16.12 -15.33 1.89
N THR A 212 -16.95 -14.31 1.63
CA THR A 212 -16.82 -13.42 0.46
C THR A 212 -16.43 -12.01 0.85
N SER A 213 -16.16 -11.76 2.14
CA SER A 213 -15.76 -10.47 2.66
C SER A 213 -14.24 -10.29 2.63
N THR A 214 -13.80 -9.06 2.41
CA THR A 214 -12.40 -8.63 2.53
C THR A 214 -12.32 -7.48 3.52
N ASP A 215 -11.55 -7.64 4.58
CA ASP A 215 -11.35 -6.62 5.59
C ASP A 215 -10.47 -5.47 5.09
N PHE A 216 -10.46 -4.34 5.80
CA PHE A 216 -9.52 -3.25 5.53
C PHE A 216 -8.09 -3.71 5.82
N GLU A 217 -7.13 -3.33 4.99
CA GLU A 217 -5.70 -3.61 5.21
C GLU A 217 -5.02 -2.55 6.11
N LEU A 218 -5.79 -1.55 6.56
CA LEU A 218 -5.30 -0.49 7.46
C LEU A 218 -5.13 -1.00 8.89
N ASP A 219 -4.24 -0.35 9.64
CA ASP A 219 -4.03 -0.62 11.06
C ASP A 219 -5.29 -0.38 11.88
N ILE A 220 -5.46 -1.13 12.96
CA ILE A 220 -6.63 -1.04 13.84
C ILE A 220 -6.82 0.35 14.47
N SER A 221 -5.75 1.11 14.64
CA SER A 221 -5.80 2.50 15.13
C SER A 221 -6.60 3.44 14.21
N GLU A 222 -6.71 3.09 12.92
CA GLU A 222 -7.45 3.88 11.93
C GLU A 222 -8.97 3.60 11.94
N GLN A 223 -9.48 2.70 12.77
CA GLN A 223 -10.89 2.33 12.75
C GLN A 223 -11.82 3.54 12.93
N THR A 224 -11.52 4.44 13.86
CA THR A 224 -12.33 5.66 14.10
C THR A 224 -12.27 6.59 12.89
N ASN A 225 -11.09 6.78 12.32
CA ASN A 225 -10.89 7.60 11.13
C ASN A 225 -11.69 7.04 9.93
N ILE A 226 -11.64 5.72 9.70
CA ILE A 226 -12.43 5.06 8.65
C ILE A 226 -13.93 5.33 8.85
N ILE A 227 -14.46 5.13 10.06
CA ILE A 227 -15.88 5.34 10.36
C ILE A 227 -16.27 6.79 10.08
N THR A 228 -15.48 7.76 10.54
CA THR A 228 -15.74 9.19 10.33
C THR A 228 -15.75 9.55 8.85
N GLN A 229 -14.77 9.08 8.07
CA GLN A 229 -14.72 9.34 6.64
C GLN A 229 -15.87 8.66 5.88
N VAL A 230 -16.23 7.43 6.26
CA VAL A 230 -17.39 6.73 5.67
C VAL A 230 -18.68 7.49 5.96
N LEU A 231 -18.89 7.98 7.19
CA LEU A 231 -20.06 8.78 7.55
C LEU A 231 -20.13 10.08 6.76
N LYS A 232 -18.99 10.74 6.52
CA LYS A 232 -18.93 11.93 5.66
C LYS A 232 -19.47 11.65 4.26
N TYR A 233 -19.04 10.57 3.62
CA TYR A 233 -19.55 10.16 2.32
C TYR A 233 -21.01 9.73 2.35
N CYS A 234 -21.43 8.98 3.39
CA CYS A 234 -22.84 8.62 3.60
C CYS A 234 -23.72 9.87 3.76
N GLY A 235 -23.25 10.89 4.47
CA GLY A 235 -23.94 12.17 4.59
C GLY A 235 -24.15 12.86 3.26
N ILE A 236 -23.18 12.81 2.36
CA ILE A 236 -23.32 13.35 0.99
C ILE A 236 -24.39 12.58 0.20
N ILE A 237 -24.37 11.24 0.25
CA ILE A 237 -25.34 10.39 -0.44
C ILE A 237 -26.78 10.66 0.07
N ILE A 238 -26.93 10.79 1.37
CA ILE A 238 -28.23 11.02 2.01
C ILE A 238 -28.65 12.51 1.90
N ASN A 239 -27.73 13.36 1.43
CA ASN A 239 -27.90 14.81 1.32
C ASN A 239 -28.17 15.49 2.67
N ASP A 240 -27.49 15.03 3.73
CA ASP A 240 -27.63 15.56 5.07
C ASP A 240 -26.43 16.47 5.44
N PRO A 241 -26.63 17.78 5.49
CA PRO A 241 -25.54 18.75 5.76
C PRO A 241 -24.99 18.62 7.19
N THR A 242 -25.77 18.14 8.14
CA THR A 242 -25.34 18.02 9.56
C THR A 242 -24.33 16.88 9.73
N ILE A 243 -24.54 15.75 9.08
CA ILE A 243 -23.59 14.63 9.10
C ILE A 243 -22.25 15.05 8.47
N ILE A 244 -22.31 15.76 7.35
CA ILE A 244 -21.13 16.26 6.64
C ILE A 244 -20.34 17.20 7.56
N GLN A 245 -20.99 18.20 8.15
CA GLN A 245 -20.33 19.19 9.02
C GLN A 245 -19.69 18.53 10.27
N THR A 246 -20.39 17.61 10.92
CA THR A 246 -19.85 16.91 12.09
C THR A 246 -18.64 16.06 11.71
N ALA A 247 -18.71 15.29 10.62
CA ALA A 247 -17.61 14.48 10.16
C ALA A 247 -16.39 15.33 9.71
N GLU A 248 -16.64 16.51 9.08
CA GLU A 248 -15.57 17.44 8.71
C GLU A 248 -14.87 18.08 9.91
N GLN A 249 -15.63 18.47 10.94
CA GLN A 249 -15.07 19.00 12.17
C GLN A 249 -14.20 17.97 12.89
N GLU A 250 -14.62 16.71 12.93
CA GLU A 250 -13.85 15.64 13.55
C GLU A 250 -12.58 15.32 12.74
N ALA A 251 -12.67 15.28 11.43
CA ALA A 251 -11.50 15.11 10.54
C ALA A 251 -10.50 16.27 10.67
N MET A 252 -10.97 17.52 10.81
CA MET A 252 -10.11 18.67 11.08
C MET A 252 -9.42 18.57 12.45
N SER A 253 -10.14 18.12 13.48
CA SER A 253 -9.56 17.97 14.83
C SER A 253 -8.45 16.92 14.86
N VAL A 254 -8.64 15.79 14.18
CA VAL A 254 -7.63 14.75 14.05
C VAL A 254 -6.40 15.29 13.30
N SER A 255 -6.60 15.97 12.18
CA SER A 255 -5.49 16.54 11.40
C SER A 255 -4.72 17.66 12.12
N GLN A 256 -5.36 18.39 13.03
CA GLN A 256 -4.71 19.41 13.88
C GLN A 256 -3.89 18.75 15.00
N ASN A 257 -4.41 17.68 15.60
CA ASN A 257 -3.69 16.94 16.63
C ASN A 257 -2.45 16.20 16.07
N GLU A 258 -2.50 15.76 14.81
CA GLU A 258 -1.34 15.16 14.13
C GLU A 258 -0.27 16.18 13.72
N LYS A 259 -0.63 17.48 13.66
CA LYS A 259 0.28 18.58 13.28
C LYS A 259 0.83 19.38 14.46
N SER A 260 0.32 19.15 15.66
CA SER A 260 0.78 19.78 16.89
C SER A 260 1.85 18.93 17.59
#